data_9a6bd5d58675a1ca92357761a9e4b0c6
#
_entry.id   9a6bd5d58675a1ca92357761a9e4b0c6
#
_cell.length_a   1.000
_cell.length_b   1.000
_cell.length_c   1.000
_cell.angle_alpha   90.00
_cell.angle_beta   90.00
_cell.angle_gamma   90.00
#
_symmetry.space_group_name_H-M   'P 1'
#
loop_
_entity.id
_entity.type
_entity.pdbx_description
1 polymer ?
#
loop_
_entity_poly.entity_id
_entity_poly.type
_entity_poly.pdbx_seq_one_letter_code
_entity_poly.pdbx_strand_id
1 'polypeptide(L)'
;QVASPEHRSNTNNIPVQDEEDVEEMLACNEDDEPDAPNRCEEPHLEILRFYREKYEIMSLVNQYEYMGAWAFCKGSHTISAQTKKLIQFAMYRSDLQTKAAQQIMRKYHGQALFPFEREGESLTEYLLTMQIHKEKKQYASFMVQISPFLYELFVTYAKMNLKIPLLNYREKVAGRRILRRQTLLQKPQGPELIAYLDHLWPQPFYDSELSFILLYQVFCFAEQFDGAKDAEKHHEFMTDPLMNSANPYMDKLRKLRNNTAHEIINVTEETIQKRTGLTPDNIMTSFWNLLSVIYGSPVNRQRMAYKRLNQWIGESLLTNL
;
A
#
# COMPACT_ATOMS: atom_id res chain seq x y z
N GLN A 1 -33.70 4.06 19.08
CA GLN A 1 -33.94 2.68 19.56
C GLN A 1 -35.43 2.53 19.70
N VAL A 2 -36.05 1.74 18.84
CA VAL A 2 -37.47 1.43 18.95
C VAL A 2 -37.56 0.11 19.72
N ALA A 3 -37.89 0.18 21.00
CA ALA A 3 -38.28 -0.98 21.74
C ALA A 3 -39.59 -1.51 21.15
N SER A 4 -39.60 -2.76 20.72
CA SER A 4 -40.84 -3.40 20.25
C SER A 4 -41.46 -4.14 21.43
N PRO A 5 -42.65 -3.77 21.91
CA PRO A 5 -43.31 -4.52 23.00
C PRO A 5 -43.67 -5.91 22.51
N GLU A 6 -43.40 -6.94 23.35
CA GLU A 6 -43.66 -8.36 23.05
C GLU A 6 -45.14 -8.66 22.73
N HIS A 7 -46.06 -7.97 23.34
CA HIS A 7 -47.48 -8.01 23.04
C HIS A 7 -48.11 -6.65 23.24
N ARG A 8 -48.35 -5.95 22.17
CA ARG A 8 -49.47 -5.02 22.22
C ARG A 8 -50.71 -5.90 22.19
N SER A 9 -51.57 -5.75 23.22
CA SER A 9 -52.89 -6.28 23.16
C SER A 9 -53.47 -5.99 21.76
N ASN A 10 -54.15 -6.97 21.16
CA ASN A 10 -54.68 -6.87 19.80
C ASN A 10 -55.83 -5.85 19.71
N THR A 11 -55.71 -4.72 20.39
CA THR A 11 -56.65 -3.60 20.35
C THR A 11 -56.83 -3.04 18.95
N ASN A 12 -55.85 -3.25 18.06
CA ASN A 12 -55.96 -2.84 16.66
C ASN A 12 -57.00 -3.60 15.82
N ASN A 13 -57.55 -4.70 16.33
CA ASN A 13 -58.55 -5.52 15.65
C ASN A 13 -59.93 -5.46 16.30
N ILE A 14 -60.14 -4.66 17.34
CA ILE A 14 -61.46 -4.45 17.93
C ILE A 14 -62.09 -3.26 17.18
N PRO A 15 -63.23 -3.48 16.50
CA PRO A 15 -63.90 -2.36 15.84
C PRO A 15 -64.44 -1.42 16.92
N VAL A 16 -63.92 -0.20 16.96
CA VAL A 16 -64.38 0.86 17.84
C VAL A 16 -65.73 1.33 17.28
N GLN A 17 -66.81 1.18 18.07
CA GLN A 17 -68.15 1.54 17.64
C GLN A 17 -68.62 2.88 18.13
N ASP A 18 -68.05 3.37 19.26
CA ASP A 18 -68.38 4.68 19.84
C ASP A 18 -67.25 5.21 20.75
N GLU A 19 -67.45 6.43 21.34
CA GLU A 19 -66.48 7.05 22.21
C GLU A 19 -66.27 6.33 23.56
N GLU A 20 -67.29 5.62 24.04
CA GLU A 20 -67.21 4.84 25.30
C GLU A 20 -66.26 3.65 25.11
N ASP A 21 -66.29 2.97 23.93
CA ASP A 21 -65.37 1.88 23.61
C ASP A 21 -63.90 2.36 23.62
N VAL A 22 -63.64 3.60 23.22
CA VAL A 22 -62.27 4.17 23.23
C VAL A 22 -61.82 4.45 24.64
N GLU A 23 -62.69 4.99 25.50
CA GLU A 23 -62.38 5.26 26.91
C GLU A 23 -62.13 3.96 27.67
N GLU A 24 -62.96 2.92 27.44
CA GLU A 24 -62.75 1.61 28.05
C GLU A 24 -61.45 0.95 27.57
N MET A 25 -61.13 1.05 26.28
CA MET A 25 -59.86 0.56 25.73
C MET A 25 -58.64 1.29 26.31
N LEU A 26 -58.74 2.60 26.54
CA LEU A 26 -57.68 3.40 27.16
C LEU A 26 -57.53 3.09 28.65
N ALA A 27 -58.67 2.85 29.36
CA ALA A 27 -58.68 2.49 30.77
C ALA A 27 -58.13 1.07 31.03
N CYS A 28 -58.25 0.18 30.04
CA CYS A 28 -57.71 -1.19 30.12
C CYS A 28 -56.30 -1.32 29.57
N ASN A 29 -55.57 -0.23 29.38
CA ASN A 29 -54.20 -0.30 28.94
C ASN A 29 -53.30 -0.77 30.10
N GLU A 30 -53.01 -2.07 30.11
CA GLU A 30 -52.21 -2.72 31.16
C GLU A 30 -50.82 -2.10 31.31
N ASP A 31 -50.35 -1.39 30.29
CA ASP A 31 -49.02 -0.72 30.29
C ASP A 31 -49.03 0.58 31.14
N ASP A 32 -50.22 1.13 31.50
CA ASP A 32 -50.38 2.32 32.33
C ASP A 32 -50.53 2.00 33.83
N GLU A 33 -50.61 0.73 34.20
CA GLU A 33 -50.67 0.33 35.61
C GLU A 33 -49.28 0.43 36.26
N PRO A 34 -49.16 0.98 37.51
CA PRO A 34 -47.87 1.16 38.17
C PRO A 34 -47.05 -0.13 38.34
N ASP A 35 -47.74 -1.27 38.41
CA ASP A 35 -47.10 -2.58 38.60
C ASP A 35 -47.13 -3.44 37.34
N ALA A 36 -47.49 -2.88 36.18
CA ALA A 36 -47.50 -3.61 34.91
C ALA A 36 -46.07 -4.11 34.60
N PRO A 37 -45.91 -5.40 34.26
CA PRO A 37 -44.61 -5.93 33.89
C PRO A 37 -44.13 -5.23 32.62
N ASN A 38 -42.89 -4.77 32.65
CA ASN A 38 -42.27 -4.20 31.46
C ASN A 38 -42.20 -5.25 30.34
N ARG A 39 -43.10 -5.14 29.34
CA ARG A 39 -43.19 -6.06 28.20
C ARG A 39 -42.31 -5.64 27.04
N CYS A 40 -41.49 -4.58 27.21
CA CYS A 40 -40.53 -4.24 26.21
C CYS A 40 -39.40 -5.24 26.23
N GLU A 41 -39.17 -5.93 25.13
CA GLU A 41 -37.95 -6.70 24.96
C GLU A 41 -36.76 -5.73 25.00
N GLU A 42 -35.80 -6.00 25.87
CA GLU A 42 -34.51 -5.36 25.78
C GLU A 42 -33.89 -5.74 24.42
N PRO A 43 -33.57 -4.77 23.57
CA PRO A 43 -32.96 -5.11 22.30
C PRO A 43 -31.68 -5.90 22.58
N HIS A 44 -31.41 -6.95 21.79
CA HIS A 44 -30.19 -7.74 21.88
C HIS A 44 -28.98 -6.84 21.63
N LEU A 45 -28.50 -6.18 22.68
CA LEU A 45 -27.40 -5.19 22.65
C LEU A 45 -26.13 -5.76 22.02
N GLU A 46 -25.94 -7.08 22.13
CA GLU A 46 -24.82 -7.78 21.50
C GLU A 46 -24.86 -7.72 19.98
N ILE A 47 -26.06 -7.89 19.37
CA ILE A 47 -26.23 -7.80 17.91
C ILE A 47 -25.95 -6.38 17.42
N LEU A 48 -26.50 -5.37 18.11
CA LEU A 48 -26.27 -3.97 17.75
C LEU A 48 -24.79 -3.59 17.92
N ARG A 49 -24.17 -4.07 19.00
CA ARG A 49 -22.74 -3.89 19.24
C ARG A 49 -21.90 -4.53 18.14
N PHE A 50 -22.22 -5.74 17.71
CA PHE A 50 -21.53 -6.43 16.62
C PHE A 50 -21.63 -5.64 15.31
N TYR A 51 -22.81 -5.17 14.91
CA TYR A 51 -22.98 -4.39 13.69
C TYR A 51 -22.23 -3.06 13.75
N ARG A 52 -22.20 -2.39 14.89
CA ARG A 52 -21.43 -1.17 15.10
C ARG A 52 -19.94 -1.45 14.99
N GLU A 53 -19.43 -2.45 15.68
CA GLU A 53 -18.01 -2.84 15.65
C GLU A 53 -17.59 -3.23 14.22
N LYS A 54 -18.43 -3.99 13.52
CA LYS A 54 -18.20 -4.35 12.12
C LYS A 54 -18.10 -3.13 11.21
N TYR A 55 -19.02 -2.18 11.34
CA TYR A 55 -19.01 -0.95 10.55
C TYR A 55 -17.74 -0.16 10.78
N GLU A 56 -17.35 0.06 12.03
CA GLU A 56 -16.13 0.79 12.40
C GLU A 56 -14.87 0.08 11.86
N ILE A 57 -14.79 -1.24 12.03
CA ILE A 57 -13.66 -2.02 11.51
C ILE A 57 -13.58 -1.88 9.98
N MET A 58 -14.69 -2.04 9.27
CA MET A 58 -14.69 -1.93 7.80
C MET A 58 -14.36 -0.52 7.32
N SER A 59 -14.82 0.50 8.06
CA SER A 59 -14.45 1.90 7.76
C SER A 59 -12.94 2.10 7.85
N LEU A 60 -12.30 1.62 8.91
CA LEU A 60 -10.85 1.70 9.10
C LEU A 60 -10.08 0.86 8.06
N VAL A 61 -10.54 -0.37 7.79
CA VAL A 61 -9.92 -1.28 6.82
C VAL A 61 -9.97 -0.69 5.40
N ASN A 62 -11.11 -0.10 5.01
CA ASN A 62 -11.25 0.51 3.69
C ASN A 62 -10.39 1.77 3.52
N GLN A 63 -10.01 2.41 4.62
CA GLN A 63 -9.06 3.53 4.66
C GLN A 63 -7.61 3.06 4.85
N TYR A 64 -7.35 1.74 4.86
CA TYR A 64 -6.04 1.14 5.14
C TYR A 64 -5.47 1.51 6.53
N GLU A 65 -6.33 1.83 7.50
CA GLU A 65 -5.97 2.14 8.89
C GLU A 65 -5.95 0.86 9.74
N TYR A 66 -5.11 -0.10 9.34
CA TYR A 66 -5.08 -1.44 9.95
C TYR A 66 -4.66 -1.43 11.42
N MET A 67 -3.79 -0.51 11.82
CA MET A 67 -3.41 -0.35 13.24
C MET A 67 -4.61 0.09 14.07
N GLY A 68 -5.41 1.04 13.57
CA GLY A 68 -6.65 1.47 14.20
C GLY A 68 -7.67 0.34 14.28
N ALA A 69 -7.88 -0.38 13.16
CA ALA A 69 -8.77 -1.54 13.11
C ALA A 69 -8.34 -2.64 14.10
N TRP A 70 -7.04 -2.92 14.21
CA TRP A 70 -6.50 -3.87 15.18
C TRP A 70 -6.70 -3.39 16.63
N ALA A 71 -6.37 -2.14 16.92
CA ALA A 71 -6.56 -1.57 18.27
C ALA A 71 -8.02 -1.66 18.72
N PHE A 72 -8.96 -1.46 17.77
CA PHE A 72 -10.39 -1.53 18.02
C PHE A 72 -10.87 -2.97 18.25
N CYS A 73 -10.46 -3.92 17.41
CA CYS A 73 -11.03 -5.28 17.44
C CYS A 73 -10.31 -6.25 18.39
N LYS A 74 -9.05 -5.98 18.80
CA LYS A 74 -8.25 -6.94 19.60
C LYS A 74 -8.92 -7.43 20.86
N GLY A 75 -9.64 -6.54 21.56
CA GLY A 75 -10.35 -6.82 22.82
C GLY A 75 -11.82 -7.20 22.62
N SER A 76 -12.37 -7.14 21.42
CA SER A 76 -13.77 -7.47 21.18
C SER A 76 -14.02 -8.98 21.34
N HIS A 77 -15.12 -9.35 21.94
CA HIS A 77 -15.58 -10.74 22.04
C HIS A 77 -16.48 -11.13 20.87
N THR A 78 -17.04 -10.16 20.16
CA THR A 78 -17.95 -10.37 19.03
C THR A 78 -17.22 -10.65 17.72
N ILE A 79 -15.95 -10.25 17.62
CA ILE A 79 -15.13 -10.43 16.42
C ILE A 79 -14.33 -11.72 16.50
N SER A 80 -14.43 -12.55 15.45
CA SER A 80 -13.78 -13.86 15.41
C SER A 80 -12.26 -13.78 15.50
N ALA A 81 -11.66 -14.83 16.02
CA ALA A 81 -10.20 -14.98 16.04
C ALA A 81 -9.60 -14.95 14.62
N GLN A 82 -10.35 -15.43 13.63
CA GLN A 82 -9.96 -15.42 12.23
C GLN A 82 -9.85 -13.98 11.69
N THR A 83 -10.91 -13.20 11.84
CA THR A 83 -10.92 -11.79 11.42
C THR A 83 -9.81 -10.99 12.08
N LYS A 84 -9.63 -11.17 13.39
CA LYS A 84 -8.53 -10.53 14.12
C LYS A 84 -7.15 -10.85 13.53
N LYS A 85 -6.90 -12.12 13.17
CA LYS A 85 -5.64 -12.52 12.53
C LYS A 85 -5.46 -11.90 11.16
N LEU A 86 -6.52 -11.77 10.34
CA LEU A 86 -6.45 -11.10 9.05
C LEU A 86 -6.09 -9.61 9.20
N ILE A 87 -6.73 -8.91 10.15
CA ILE A 87 -6.42 -7.51 10.44
C ILE A 87 -4.99 -7.35 10.97
N GLN A 88 -4.57 -8.23 11.88
CA GLN A 88 -3.20 -8.23 12.41
C GLN A 88 -2.16 -8.50 11.31
N PHE A 89 -2.45 -9.41 10.39
CA PHE A 89 -1.63 -9.67 9.21
C PHE A 89 -1.51 -8.42 8.33
N ALA A 90 -2.65 -7.76 8.02
CA ALA A 90 -2.68 -6.53 7.24
C ALA A 90 -1.86 -5.42 7.91
N MET A 91 -1.99 -5.26 9.23
CA MET A 91 -1.25 -4.29 10.04
C MET A 91 0.27 -4.50 9.92
N TYR A 92 0.75 -5.70 10.21
CA TYR A 92 2.19 -5.98 10.11
C TYR A 92 2.73 -5.85 8.70
N ARG A 93 1.96 -6.29 7.71
CA ARG A 93 2.35 -6.20 6.31
C ARG A 93 2.48 -4.76 5.84
N SER A 94 1.48 -3.91 6.15
CA SER A 94 1.50 -2.49 5.76
C SER A 94 2.60 -1.67 6.44
N ASP A 95 3.07 -2.15 7.59
CA ASP A 95 4.19 -1.57 8.33
C ASP A 95 5.55 -2.21 7.99
N LEU A 96 5.61 -2.97 6.90
CA LEU A 96 6.81 -3.69 6.42
C LEU A 96 7.41 -4.66 7.45
N GLN A 97 6.64 -5.06 8.46
CA GLN A 97 7.04 -6.09 9.44
C GLN A 97 6.85 -7.49 8.85
N THR A 98 7.53 -7.78 7.75
CA THR A 98 7.35 -8.97 6.92
C THR A 98 7.47 -10.28 7.73
N LYS A 99 8.44 -10.35 8.66
CA LYS A 99 8.64 -11.55 9.49
C LYS A 99 7.44 -11.83 10.40
N ALA A 100 6.86 -10.78 11.01
CA ALA A 100 5.68 -10.91 11.86
C ALA A 100 4.45 -11.33 11.04
N ALA A 101 4.25 -10.72 9.87
CA ALA A 101 3.19 -11.10 8.94
C ALA A 101 3.32 -12.57 8.50
N GLN A 102 4.52 -13.02 8.13
CA GLN A 102 4.79 -14.42 7.77
C GLN A 102 4.51 -15.41 8.91
N GLN A 103 4.78 -15.04 10.17
CA GLN A 103 4.46 -15.88 11.32
C GLN A 103 2.95 -16.10 11.47
N ILE A 104 2.14 -15.08 11.21
CA ILE A 104 0.68 -15.21 11.21
C ILE A 104 0.24 -16.15 10.10
N MET A 105 0.77 -15.99 8.88
CA MET A 105 0.47 -16.87 7.75
C MET A 105 0.74 -18.34 8.05
N ARG A 106 1.89 -18.67 8.63
CA ARG A 106 2.26 -20.06 8.94
C ARG A 106 1.30 -20.73 9.92
N LYS A 107 0.65 -19.95 10.80
CA LYS A 107 -0.35 -20.44 11.77
C LYS A 107 -1.74 -20.54 11.17
N TYR A 108 -1.96 -19.99 9.98
CA TYR A 108 -3.25 -19.90 9.33
C TYR A 108 -3.41 -21.09 8.38
N HIS A 109 -3.89 -22.22 8.90
CA HIS A 109 -4.05 -23.43 8.12
C HIS A 109 -5.10 -23.26 7.02
N GLY A 110 -4.70 -23.45 5.76
CA GLY A 110 -5.59 -23.75 4.63
C GLY A 110 -5.89 -22.66 3.62
N GLN A 111 -5.57 -21.38 3.85
CA GLN A 111 -5.68 -20.35 2.82
C GLN A 111 -4.31 -19.73 2.55
N ALA A 112 -3.91 -19.70 1.29
CA ALA A 112 -2.75 -18.95 0.85
C ALA A 112 -3.07 -17.44 0.96
N LEU A 113 -2.94 -16.89 2.18
CA LEU A 113 -2.91 -15.45 2.38
C LEU A 113 -1.70 -14.93 1.61
N PHE A 114 -1.90 -14.40 0.42
CA PHE A 114 -0.91 -13.80 -0.46
C PHE A 114 0.51 -14.34 -0.25
N PRO A 115 0.98 -15.24 -1.11
CA PRO A 115 2.35 -15.70 -1.02
C PRO A 115 3.24 -14.46 -1.10
N PHE A 116 4.12 -14.32 -0.13
CA PHE A 116 5.28 -13.49 -0.32
C PHE A 116 6.11 -14.21 -1.38
N GLU A 117 6.25 -13.65 -2.55
CA GLU A 117 7.13 -14.19 -3.57
C GLU A 117 8.57 -13.96 -3.11
N ARG A 118 9.38 -15.00 -3.04
CA ARG A 118 10.74 -14.94 -2.45
C ARG A 118 11.67 -13.97 -3.18
N GLU A 119 11.49 -13.84 -4.49
CA GLU A 119 12.24 -12.90 -5.32
C GLU A 119 11.45 -11.59 -5.45
N GLY A 120 12.05 -10.47 -5.06
CA GLY A 120 11.42 -9.17 -5.11
C GLY A 120 10.48 -8.82 -3.97
N GLU A 121 10.33 -9.71 -2.98
CA GLU A 121 9.41 -9.53 -1.85
C GLU A 121 9.50 -8.15 -1.20
N SER A 122 10.71 -7.69 -0.87
CA SER A 122 10.90 -6.39 -0.20
C SER A 122 10.53 -5.21 -1.09
N LEU A 123 10.86 -5.26 -2.39
CA LEU A 123 10.49 -4.22 -3.35
C LEU A 123 8.99 -4.19 -3.61
N THR A 124 8.37 -5.37 -3.73
CA THR A 124 6.93 -5.50 -3.94
C THR A 124 6.16 -4.98 -2.73
N GLU A 125 6.55 -5.35 -1.51
CA GLU A 125 5.92 -4.86 -0.27
C GLU A 125 6.10 -3.35 -0.11
N TYR A 126 7.28 -2.83 -0.43
CA TYR A 126 7.53 -1.39 -0.39
C TYR A 126 6.64 -0.64 -1.41
N LEU A 127 6.51 -1.16 -2.63
CA LEU A 127 5.63 -0.59 -3.65
C LEU A 127 4.15 -0.63 -3.25
N LEU A 128 3.72 -1.71 -2.60
CA LEU A 128 2.37 -1.80 -2.04
C LEU A 128 2.12 -0.75 -0.94
N THR A 129 3.11 -0.48 -0.09
CA THR A 129 3.01 0.60 0.91
C THR A 129 2.91 1.97 0.24
N MET A 130 3.69 2.21 -0.82
CA MET A 130 3.56 3.43 -1.63
C MET A 130 2.15 3.56 -2.25
N GLN A 131 1.59 2.45 -2.72
CA GLN A 131 0.23 2.42 -3.25
C GLN A 131 -0.81 2.79 -2.18
N ILE A 132 -0.65 2.30 -0.94
CA ILE A 132 -1.51 2.70 0.18
C ILE A 132 -1.43 4.22 0.42
N HIS A 133 -0.23 4.80 0.46
CA HIS A 133 -0.10 6.26 0.63
C HIS A 133 -0.77 7.04 -0.51
N LYS A 134 -0.66 6.55 -1.74
CA LYS A 134 -1.35 7.13 -2.89
C LYS A 134 -2.88 7.07 -2.72
N GLU A 135 -3.43 5.89 -2.40
CA GLU A 135 -4.88 5.70 -2.19
C GLU A 135 -5.41 6.58 -1.03
N LYS A 136 -4.62 6.76 0.02
CA LYS A 136 -4.92 7.67 1.16
C LYS A 136 -4.71 9.15 0.81
N LYS A 137 -4.27 9.49 -0.39
CA LYS A 137 -3.89 10.84 -0.82
C LYS A 137 -2.79 11.47 0.04
N GLN A 138 -1.98 10.64 0.67
CA GLN A 138 -0.81 11.05 1.46
C GLN A 138 0.39 11.28 0.53
N TYR A 139 0.26 12.24 -0.38
CA TYR A 139 1.20 12.43 -1.48
C TYR A 139 2.61 12.82 -1.03
N ALA A 140 2.78 13.51 0.09
CA ALA A 140 4.10 13.81 0.63
C ALA A 140 4.84 12.51 1.00
N SER A 141 4.18 11.59 1.74
CA SER A 141 4.75 10.27 2.08
C SER A 141 5.04 9.45 0.83
N PHE A 142 4.12 9.43 -0.14
CA PHE A 142 4.32 8.79 -1.43
C PHE A 142 5.59 9.30 -2.14
N MET A 143 5.75 10.62 -2.27
CA MET A 143 6.89 11.24 -2.95
C MET A 143 8.22 10.94 -2.27
N VAL A 144 8.28 10.98 -0.94
CA VAL A 144 9.51 10.70 -0.19
C VAL A 144 9.98 9.25 -0.41
N GLN A 145 9.06 8.31 -0.58
CA GLN A 145 9.33 6.89 -0.80
C GLN A 145 9.87 6.57 -2.21
N ILE A 146 9.72 7.46 -3.18
CA ILE A 146 10.16 7.22 -4.57
C ILE A 146 11.66 6.95 -4.66
N SER A 147 12.49 7.76 -4.00
CA SER A 147 13.96 7.60 -4.12
C SER A 147 14.50 6.29 -3.55
N PRO A 148 14.12 5.85 -2.34
CA PRO A 148 14.52 4.54 -1.83
C PRO A 148 14.04 3.39 -2.73
N PHE A 149 12.81 3.47 -3.23
CA PHE A 149 12.26 2.46 -4.14
C PHE A 149 13.07 2.37 -5.44
N LEU A 150 13.27 3.50 -6.13
CA LEU A 150 14.03 3.55 -7.38
C LEU A 150 15.47 3.09 -7.18
N TYR A 151 16.10 3.46 -6.09
CA TYR A 151 17.46 3.02 -5.78
C TYR A 151 17.53 1.49 -5.69
N GLU A 152 16.70 0.85 -4.89
CA GLU A 152 16.71 -0.61 -4.73
C GLU A 152 16.27 -1.33 -6.02
N LEU A 153 15.29 -0.79 -6.74
CA LEU A 153 14.87 -1.29 -8.04
C LEU A 153 16.06 -1.30 -9.02
N PHE A 154 16.75 -0.18 -9.13
CA PHE A 154 17.88 -0.02 -10.06
C PHE A 154 19.10 -0.85 -9.65
N VAL A 155 19.38 -0.93 -8.35
CA VAL A 155 20.43 -1.82 -7.82
C VAL A 155 20.13 -3.28 -8.19
N THR A 156 18.88 -3.70 -8.05
CA THR A 156 18.47 -5.06 -8.38
C THR A 156 18.59 -5.31 -9.88
N TYR A 157 18.07 -4.40 -10.69
CA TYR A 157 18.18 -4.48 -12.15
C TYR A 157 19.65 -4.51 -12.62
N ALA A 158 20.51 -3.61 -12.07
CA ALA A 158 21.91 -3.55 -12.41
C ALA A 158 22.66 -4.87 -12.13
N LYS A 159 22.38 -5.51 -11.00
CA LYS A 159 22.96 -6.85 -10.68
C LYS A 159 22.59 -7.89 -11.73
N MET A 160 21.34 -7.87 -12.17
CA MET A 160 20.82 -8.87 -13.09
C MET A 160 21.32 -8.64 -14.51
N ASN A 161 21.28 -7.42 -14.99
CA ASN A 161 21.39 -7.15 -16.43
C ASN A 161 22.57 -6.29 -16.90
N LEU A 162 23.36 -5.63 -16.04
CA LEU A 162 24.54 -4.90 -16.50
C LEU A 162 25.74 -5.80 -16.72
N LYS A 163 26.49 -5.57 -17.79
CA LYS A 163 27.81 -6.19 -18.05
C LYS A 163 28.87 -5.66 -17.10
N ILE A 164 28.80 -4.38 -16.72
CA ILE A 164 29.67 -3.79 -15.71
C ILE A 164 29.08 -4.04 -14.32
N PRO A 165 29.71 -4.85 -13.47
CA PRO A 165 29.18 -5.12 -12.14
C PRO A 165 29.50 -3.99 -11.16
N LEU A 166 28.91 -2.82 -11.37
CA LEU A 166 29.15 -1.58 -10.60
C LEU A 166 29.13 -1.79 -9.09
N LEU A 167 28.26 -2.67 -8.62
CA LEU A 167 28.08 -2.94 -7.19
C LEU A 167 29.31 -3.60 -6.55
N ASN A 168 30.11 -4.30 -7.35
CA ASN A 168 31.35 -4.91 -6.88
C ASN A 168 32.51 -3.91 -6.78
N TYR A 169 32.37 -2.72 -7.40
CA TYR A 169 33.42 -1.69 -7.45
C TYR A 169 33.17 -0.54 -6.47
N ARG A 170 32.22 -0.74 -5.56
CA ARG A 170 31.94 0.22 -4.49
C ARG A 170 32.90 0.02 -3.33
N GLU A 171 33.55 1.08 -2.92
CA GLU A 171 34.31 1.10 -1.69
C GLU A 171 33.49 1.68 -0.55
N LYS A 172 33.69 1.19 0.66
CA LYS A 172 33.04 1.74 1.85
C LYS A 172 33.94 2.80 2.47
N VAL A 173 33.57 4.05 2.31
CA VAL A 173 34.30 5.19 2.88
C VAL A 173 33.39 5.92 3.85
N ALA A 174 33.79 6.02 5.11
CA ALA A 174 33.00 6.67 6.17
C ALA A 174 31.52 6.18 6.24
N GLY A 175 31.30 4.89 6.04
CA GLY A 175 29.97 4.27 6.03
C GLY A 175 29.20 4.39 4.72
N ARG A 176 29.65 5.21 3.77
CA ARG A 176 29.02 5.38 2.45
C ARG A 176 29.66 4.45 1.42
N ARG A 177 28.89 4.06 0.42
CA ARG A 177 29.37 3.23 -0.69
C ARG A 177 29.70 4.13 -1.89
N ILE A 178 30.98 4.36 -2.11
CA ILE A 178 31.50 5.25 -3.14
C ILE A 178 31.94 4.46 -4.36
N LEU A 179 31.51 4.89 -5.53
CA LEU A 179 31.99 4.40 -6.82
C LEU A 179 33.20 5.24 -7.24
N ARG A 180 34.36 4.58 -7.40
CA ARG A 180 35.60 5.28 -7.70
C ARG A 180 35.90 5.30 -9.18
N ARG A 181 36.24 6.50 -9.70
CA ARG A 181 36.64 6.72 -11.08
C ARG A 181 37.82 5.82 -11.47
N GLN A 182 38.87 5.79 -10.67
CA GLN A 182 40.08 5.00 -10.97
C GLN A 182 39.80 3.50 -11.04
N THR A 183 38.91 3.00 -10.18
CA THR A 183 38.54 1.59 -10.20
C THR A 183 37.75 1.26 -11.47
N LEU A 184 36.86 2.15 -11.93
CA LEU A 184 36.10 1.94 -13.16
C LEU A 184 37.01 1.96 -14.39
N LEU A 185 37.99 2.88 -14.48
CA LEU A 185 38.94 2.97 -15.61
C LEU A 185 39.72 1.67 -15.87
N GLN A 186 39.87 0.83 -14.85
CA GLN A 186 40.55 -0.45 -14.93
C GLN A 186 39.66 -1.62 -15.38
N LYS A 187 38.40 -1.37 -15.67
CA LYS A 187 37.40 -2.40 -15.97
C LYS A 187 37.02 -2.38 -17.45
N PRO A 188 36.62 -3.53 -18.02
CA PRO A 188 36.05 -3.56 -19.35
C PRO A 188 34.88 -2.57 -19.45
N GLN A 189 34.79 -1.82 -20.52
CA GLN A 189 33.81 -0.74 -20.76
C GLN A 189 33.86 0.41 -19.74
N GLY A 190 34.77 0.37 -18.76
CA GLY A 190 34.92 1.43 -17.75
C GLY A 190 35.39 2.76 -18.34
N PRO A 191 36.42 2.78 -19.22
CA PRO A 191 36.85 4.00 -19.89
C PRO A 191 35.75 4.68 -20.69
N GLU A 192 34.96 3.90 -21.44
CA GLU A 192 33.82 4.39 -22.26
C GLU A 192 32.68 4.92 -21.36
N LEU A 193 32.37 4.23 -20.27
CA LEU A 193 31.40 4.71 -19.29
C LEU A 193 31.88 6.04 -18.65
N ILE A 194 33.13 6.13 -18.26
CA ILE A 194 33.68 7.36 -17.69
C ILE A 194 33.61 8.52 -18.69
N ALA A 195 34.00 8.28 -19.95
CA ALA A 195 33.92 9.28 -21.03
C ALA A 195 32.44 9.75 -21.21
N TYR A 196 31.50 8.83 -21.20
CA TYR A 196 30.08 9.14 -21.29
C TYR A 196 29.62 10.00 -20.08
N LEU A 197 29.98 9.62 -18.84
CA LEU A 197 29.60 10.36 -17.66
C LEU A 197 30.26 11.75 -17.62
N ASP A 198 31.52 11.88 -18.07
CA ASP A 198 32.23 13.15 -18.17
C ASP A 198 31.56 14.12 -19.17
N HIS A 199 30.92 13.59 -20.20
CA HIS A 199 30.17 14.40 -21.19
C HIS A 199 28.83 14.91 -20.68
N LEU A 200 28.23 14.23 -19.71
CA LEU A 200 26.92 14.60 -19.17
C LEU A 200 26.92 15.81 -18.25
N TRP A 201 28.06 16.11 -17.64
CA TRP A 201 28.20 17.19 -16.64
C TRP A 201 29.27 18.20 -17.04
N PRO A 202 29.11 19.46 -16.57
CA PRO A 202 30.11 20.50 -16.84
C PRO A 202 31.50 20.18 -16.28
N GLN A 203 31.59 19.27 -15.35
CA GLN A 203 32.84 18.82 -14.71
C GLN A 203 32.97 17.30 -14.87
N PRO A 204 34.22 16.78 -14.97
CA PRO A 204 34.47 15.35 -15.03
C PRO A 204 33.79 14.58 -13.88
N PHE A 205 33.38 13.34 -14.14
CA PHE A 205 32.84 12.46 -13.12
C PHE A 205 33.82 12.26 -11.98
N TYR A 206 33.41 12.61 -10.77
CA TYR A 206 34.18 12.39 -9.55
C TYR A 206 33.76 11.09 -8.86
N ASP A 207 34.63 10.64 -7.90
CA ASP A 207 34.21 9.63 -6.94
C ASP A 207 32.92 10.07 -6.27
N SER A 208 31.85 9.29 -6.41
CA SER A 208 30.54 9.66 -5.91
C SER A 208 29.77 8.49 -5.35
N GLU A 209 28.82 8.79 -4.48
CA GLU A 209 27.88 7.80 -4.00
C GLU A 209 27.01 7.28 -5.16
N LEU A 210 26.85 5.95 -5.23
CA LEU A 210 26.02 5.31 -6.25
C LEU A 210 24.55 5.63 -5.95
N SER A 211 24.05 6.71 -6.53
CA SER A 211 22.67 7.15 -6.44
C SER A 211 21.80 6.53 -7.54
N PHE A 212 20.46 6.59 -7.38
CA PHE A 212 19.55 6.12 -8.44
C PHE A 212 19.71 6.93 -9.74
N ILE A 213 20.06 8.22 -9.66
CA ILE A 213 20.31 9.05 -10.84
C ILE A 213 21.57 8.59 -11.57
N LEU A 214 22.65 8.28 -10.83
CA LEU A 214 23.86 7.75 -11.44
C LEU A 214 23.57 6.39 -12.11
N LEU A 215 22.82 5.51 -11.45
CA LEU A 215 22.40 4.23 -12.04
C LEU A 215 21.55 4.43 -13.30
N TYR A 216 20.64 5.40 -13.29
CA TYR A 216 19.87 5.75 -14.49
C TYR A 216 20.79 6.16 -15.66
N GLN A 217 21.80 7.00 -15.42
CA GLN A 217 22.77 7.38 -16.46
C GLN A 217 23.57 6.17 -16.98
N VAL A 218 23.92 5.25 -16.11
CA VAL A 218 24.57 3.99 -16.51
C VAL A 218 23.64 3.11 -17.36
N PHE A 219 22.34 3.13 -17.11
CA PHE A 219 21.37 2.41 -17.96
C PHE A 219 21.26 3.06 -19.36
N CYS A 220 21.25 4.39 -19.43
CA CYS A 220 21.31 5.09 -20.71
C CYS A 220 22.61 4.77 -21.49
N PHE A 221 23.73 4.68 -20.79
CA PHE A 221 25.00 4.21 -21.39
C PHE A 221 24.87 2.77 -21.90
N ALA A 222 24.31 1.86 -21.09
CA ALA A 222 24.16 0.46 -21.46
C ALA A 222 23.27 0.24 -22.70
N GLU A 223 22.24 1.09 -22.87
CA GLU A 223 21.39 1.10 -24.05
C GLU A 223 22.15 1.52 -25.32
N GLN A 224 23.02 2.52 -25.19
CA GLN A 224 23.75 3.09 -26.32
C GLN A 224 25.01 2.28 -26.72
N PHE A 225 25.67 1.63 -25.79
CA PHE A 225 27.00 1.04 -25.94
C PHE A 225 27.07 -0.46 -25.62
N ASP A 226 25.97 -1.19 -25.84
CA ASP A 226 25.90 -2.63 -25.60
C ASP A 226 26.38 -3.05 -24.18
N GLY A 227 26.01 -2.27 -23.19
CA GLY A 227 26.39 -2.52 -21.79
C GLY A 227 25.48 -3.48 -21.03
N ALA A 228 24.41 -3.99 -21.65
CA ALA A 228 23.47 -4.92 -21.06
C ALA A 228 23.83 -6.39 -21.41
N LYS A 229 23.54 -7.31 -20.46
CA LYS A 229 23.67 -8.75 -20.67
C LYS A 229 22.57 -9.31 -21.58
N ASP A 230 21.37 -8.78 -21.39
CA ASP A 230 20.17 -9.07 -22.18
C ASP A 230 19.68 -7.73 -22.75
N ALA A 231 19.98 -7.50 -24.02
CA ALA A 231 19.68 -6.23 -24.70
C ALA A 231 18.15 -6.04 -24.90
N GLU A 232 17.39 -7.12 -25.19
CA GLU A 232 15.96 -7.05 -25.39
C GLU A 232 15.26 -6.65 -24.10
N LYS A 233 15.59 -7.32 -23.01
CA LYS A 233 15.09 -6.99 -21.67
C LYS A 233 15.50 -5.57 -21.22
N HIS A 234 16.70 -5.13 -21.63
CA HIS A 234 17.15 -3.77 -21.32
C HIS A 234 16.36 -2.72 -22.10
N HIS A 235 16.12 -3.00 -23.38
CA HIS A 235 15.27 -2.14 -24.21
C HIS A 235 13.85 -2.05 -23.65
N GLU A 236 13.24 -3.17 -23.26
CA GLU A 236 11.93 -3.20 -22.60
C GLU A 236 11.93 -2.33 -21.33
N PHE A 237 12.99 -2.43 -20.51
CA PHE A 237 13.11 -1.61 -19.30
C PHE A 237 13.22 -0.12 -19.62
N MET A 238 14.01 0.26 -20.64
CA MET A 238 14.23 1.64 -21.05
C MET A 238 13.08 2.27 -21.85
N THR A 239 12.16 1.45 -22.39
CA THR A 239 10.96 1.95 -23.09
C THR A 239 9.84 2.37 -22.15
N ASP A 240 9.93 2.05 -20.85
CA ASP A 240 8.95 2.58 -19.89
C ASP A 240 8.94 4.12 -19.92
N PRO A 241 7.77 4.77 -19.91
CA PRO A 241 7.67 6.22 -19.98
C PRO A 241 8.52 6.96 -18.94
N LEU A 242 8.68 6.38 -17.73
CA LEU A 242 9.50 6.95 -16.68
C LEU A 242 11.00 6.94 -17.04
N MET A 243 11.45 5.92 -17.77
CA MET A 243 12.85 5.71 -18.15
C MET A 243 13.23 6.44 -19.46
N ASN A 244 12.26 7.01 -20.16
CA ASN A 244 12.49 7.68 -21.44
C ASN A 244 13.42 8.90 -21.27
N SER A 245 14.60 8.83 -21.87
CA SER A 245 15.62 9.89 -21.81
C SER A 245 15.21 11.20 -22.51
N ALA A 246 14.31 11.14 -23.47
CA ALA A 246 13.76 12.33 -24.16
C ALA A 246 12.90 13.21 -23.21
N ASN A 247 12.34 12.62 -22.16
CA ASN A 247 11.55 13.32 -21.17
C ASN A 247 12.24 13.21 -19.80
N PRO A 248 12.72 14.30 -19.20
CA PRO A 248 13.51 14.24 -17.96
C PRO A 248 12.63 14.00 -16.72
N TYR A 249 11.73 12.98 -16.77
CA TYR A 249 10.85 12.65 -15.65
C TYR A 249 11.63 12.29 -14.39
N MET A 250 12.73 11.54 -14.53
CA MET A 250 13.59 11.16 -13.41
C MET A 250 14.16 12.37 -12.67
N ASP A 251 14.66 13.38 -13.39
CA ASP A 251 15.19 14.61 -12.76
C ASP A 251 14.06 15.43 -12.10
N LYS A 252 12.91 15.53 -12.76
CA LYS A 252 11.73 16.22 -12.20
C LYS A 252 11.22 15.54 -10.92
N LEU A 253 11.13 14.20 -10.92
CA LEU A 253 10.76 13.43 -9.73
C LEU A 253 11.75 13.63 -8.59
N ARG A 254 13.06 13.59 -8.90
CA ARG A 254 14.13 13.86 -7.92
C ARG A 254 14.00 15.24 -7.30
N LYS A 255 13.79 16.28 -8.13
CA LYS A 255 13.61 17.66 -7.65
C LYS A 255 12.40 17.80 -6.75
N LEU A 256 11.24 17.29 -7.20
CA LEU A 256 10.01 17.34 -6.38
C LEU A 256 10.16 16.56 -5.08
N ARG A 257 10.75 15.35 -5.14
CA ARG A 257 11.01 14.54 -3.94
C ARG A 257 11.93 15.27 -2.95
N ASN A 258 13.01 15.89 -3.44
CA ASN A 258 13.94 16.63 -2.57
C ASN A 258 13.25 17.83 -1.91
N ASN A 259 12.44 18.59 -2.67
CA ASN A 259 11.67 19.68 -2.09
C ASN A 259 10.67 19.15 -1.04
N THR A 260 9.98 18.04 -1.31
CA THR A 260 9.06 17.42 -0.35
C THR A 260 9.76 16.97 0.94
N ALA A 261 11.02 16.54 0.85
CA ALA A 261 11.77 16.04 2.00
C ALA A 261 12.45 17.16 2.83
N HIS A 262 12.70 18.32 2.24
CA HIS A 262 13.51 19.37 2.86
C HIS A 262 12.77 20.71 3.01
N GLU A 263 11.61 20.87 2.38
CA GLU A 263 10.83 22.09 2.41
C GLU A 263 9.42 21.78 2.94
N ILE A 264 8.81 22.79 3.59
CA ILE A 264 7.39 22.70 4.00
C ILE A 264 6.53 23.06 2.78
N ILE A 265 6.16 22.05 2.00
CA ILE A 265 5.31 22.23 0.82
C ILE A 265 4.04 21.38 0.92
N ASN A 266 2.94 21.91 0.41
CA ASN A 266 1.74 21.11 0.21
C ASN A 266 1.88 20.31 -1.09
N VAL A 267 1.90 18.99 -0.95
CA VAL A 267 2.00 18.07 -2.10
C VAL A 267 0.62 17.51 -2.39
N THR A 268 0.05 17.92 -3.51
CA THR A 268 -1.22 17.41 -4.04
C THR A 268 -0.96 16.64 -5.34
N GLU A 269 -1.95 15.91 -5.82
CA GLU A 269 -1.91 15.27 -7.13
C GLU A 269 -1.62 16.28 -8.26
N GLU A 270 -2.31 17.42 -8.21
CA GLU A 270 -2.10 18.52 -9.17
C GLU A 270 -0.66 19.06 -9.11
N THR A 271 -0.09 19.20 -7.90
CA THR A 271 1.30 19.62 -7.71
C THR A 271 2.27 18.63 -8.35
N ILE A 272 2.03 17.31 -8.16
CA ILE A 272 2.85 16.26 -8.77
C ILE A 272 2.76 16.36 -10.28
N GLN A 273 1.56 16.37 -10.84
CA GLN A 273 1.34 16.45 -12.29
C GLN A 273 1.97 17.69 -12.91
N LYS A 274 1.76 18.86 -12.32
CA LYS A 274 2.30 20.14 -12.80
C LYS A 274 3.84 20.15 -12.79
N ARG A 275 4.46 19.64 -11.74
CA ARG A 275 5.92 19.67 -11.57
C ARG A 275 6.65 18.56 -12.31
N THR A 276 6.05 17.38 -12.43
CA THR A 276 6.70 16.22 -13.04
C THR A 276 6.21 15.92 -14.46
N GLY A 277 4.97 16.27 -14.79
CA GLY A 277 4.28 15.85 -16.00
C GLY A 277 3.61 14.49 -15.88
N LEU A 278 3.65 13.84 -14.72
CA LEU A 278 3.09 12.53 -14.44
C LEU A 278 2.08 12.60 -13.30
N THR A 279 0.98 11.85 -13.41
CA THR A 279 0.08 11.63 -12.28
C THR A 279 0.67 10.58 -11.33
N PRO A 280 0.23 10.54 -10.06
CA PRO A 280 0.61 9.44 -9.15
C PRO A 280 0.29 8.06 -9.71
N ASP A 281 -0.80 7.91 -10.47
CA ASP A 281 -1.18 6.66 -11.12
C ASP A 281 -0.22 6.27 -12.25
N ASN A 282 0.24 7.24 -13.06
CA ASN A 282 1.26 6.97 -14.09
C ASN A 282 2.57 6.51 -13.45
N ILE A 283 3.01 7.17 -12.37
CA ILE A 283 4.22 6.79 -11.62
C ILE A 283 4.08 5.35 -11.08
N MET A 284 2.96 5.02 -10.44
CA MET A 284 2.72 3.67 -9.92
C MET A 284 2.66 2.63 -11.02
N THR A 285 2.05 2.95 -12.16
CA THR A 285 1.99 2.05 -13.32
C THR A 285 3.38 1.74 -13.85
N SER A 286 4.23 2.75 -14.04
CA SER A 286 5.63 2.56 -14.44
C SER A 286 6.39 1.70 -13.43
N PHE A 287 6.23 1.93 -12.12
CA PHE A 287 6.90 1.12 -11.10
C PHE A 287 6.50 -0.36 -11.17
N TRP A 288 5.22 -0.66 -11.37
CA TRP A 288 4.76 -2.05 -11.55
C TRP A 288 5.29 -2.65 -12.85
N ASN A 289 5.36 -1.89 -13.95
CA ASN A 289 5.92 -2.35 -15.21
C ASN A 289 7.41 -2.67 -15.06
N LEU A 290 8.19 -1.78 -14.48
CA LEU A 290 9.63 -1.98 -14.25
C LEU A 290 9.89 -3.20 -13.34
N LEU A 291 9.07 -3.42 -12.29
CA LEU A 291 9.14 -4.63 -11.49
C LEU A 291 8.80 -5.88 -12.31
N SER A 292 7.83 -5.80 -13.22
CA SER A 292 7.46 -6.91 -14.09
C SER A 292 8.58 -7.28 -15.06
N VAL A 293 9.33 -6.31 -15.57
CA VAL A 293 10.52 -6.58 -16.40
C VAL A 293 11.57 -7.35 -15.59
N ILE A 294 11.72 -7.03 -14.29
CA ILE A 294 12.73 -7.68 -13.42
C ILE A 294 12.29 -9.11 -13.05
N TYR A 295 11.09 -9.27 -12.52
CA TYR A 295 10.62 -10.48 -11.87
C TYR A 295 9.59 -11.29 -12.68
N GLY A 296 9.18 -10.77 -13.83
CA GLY A 296 8.15 -11.39 -14.66
C GLY A 296 6.72 -11.01 -14.28
N SER A 297 5.77 -11.45 -15.09
CA SER A 297 4.33 -11.14 -14.95
C SER A 297 3.68 -11.55 -13.60
N PRO A 298 4.17 -12.57 -12.85
CA PRO A 298 3.57 -12.92 -11.55
C PRO A 298 3.48 -11.76 -10.57
N VAL A 299 4.44 -10.81 -10.61
CA VAL A 299 4.46 -9.64 -9.73
C VAL A 299 3.20 -8.77 -9.86
N ASN A 300 2.61 -8.74 -11.05
CA ASN A 300 1.39 -7.95 -11.31
C ASN A 300 0.17 -8.44 -10.51
N ARG A 301 0.16 -9.72 -10.09
CA ARG A 301 -0.91 -10.26 -9.24
C ARG A 301 -0.96 -9.57 -7.88
N GLN A 302 0.15 -9.00 -7.43
CA GLN A 302 0.26 -8.32 -6.15
C GLN A 302 -0.36 -6.92 -6.16
N ARG A 303 -0.59 -6.29 -7.31
CA ARG A 303 -1.19 -4.95 -7.40
C ARG A 303 -2.49 -4.81 -6.61
N MET A 304 -3.27 -5.89 -6.52
CA MET A 304 -4.57 -5.92 -5.85
C MET A 304 -4.50 -6.52 -4.43
N ALA A 305 -3.29 -6.75 -3.89
CA ALA A 305 -3.11 -7.48 -2.65
C ALA A 305 -3.94 -6.92 -1.49
N TYR A 306 -3.85 -5.62 -1.23
CA TYR A 306 -4.60 -5.01 -0.13
C TYR A 306 -6.11 -4.91 -0.39
N LYS A 307 -6.54 -4.70 -1.64
CA LYS A 307 -7.97 -4.71 -1.97
C LYS A 307 -8.59 -6.07 -1.71
N ARG A 308 -7.90 -7.16 -2.10
CA ARG A 308 -8.32 -8.52 -1.82
C ARG A 308 -8.31 -8.82 -0.31
N LEU A 309 -7.29 -8.35 0.40
CA LEU A 309 -7.20 -8.52 1.84
C LEU A 309 -8.36 -7.82 2.56
N ASN A 310 -8.69 -6.59 2.15
CA ASN A 310 -9.84 -5.86 2.69
C ASN A 310 -11.17 -6.61 2.42
N GLN A 311 -11.32 -7.17 1.21
CA GLN A 311 -12.48 -8.00 0.89
C GLN A 311 -12.55 -9.23 1.80
N TRP A 312 -11.45 -9.96 2.02
CA TRP A 312 -11.43 -11.13 2.89
C TRP A 312 -11.72 -10.79 4.35
N ILE A 313 -11.23 -9.66 4.85
CA ILE A 313 -11.60 -9.16 6.18
C ILE A 313 -13.11 -8.94 6.23
N GLY A 314 -13.70 -8.30 5.21
CA GLY A 314 -15.13 -8.06 5.11
C GLY A 314 -15.96 -9.36 5.09
N GLU A 315 -15.56 -10.32 4.26
CA GLU A 315 -16.19 -11.65 4.19
C GLU A 315 -16.11 -12.39 5.53
N SER A 316 -14.94 -12.34 6.19
CA SER A 316 -14.73 -12.95 7.50
C SER A 316 -15.58 -12.32 8.62
N LEU A 317 -15.95 -11.04 8.49
CA LEU A 317 -16.89 -10.38 9.39
C LEU A 317 -18.35 -10.80 9.14
N LEU A 318 -18.67 -11.32 7.96
CA LEU A 318 -20.03 -11.80 7.62
C LEU A 318 -20.28 -13.23 8.04
N THR A 319 -19.26 -14.09 8.02
CA THR A 319 -19.39 -15.53 8.31
C THR A 319 -19.56 -15.86 9.81
N ASN A 320 -19.62 -14.87 10.68
CA ASN A 320 -19.78 -15.04 12.13
C ASN A 320 -21.20 -14.70 12.61
N LEU A 321 -22.17 -14.66 11.70
CA LEU A 321 -23.61 -14.65 11.96
C LEU A 321 -24.15 -16.06 11.81
#